data_0161a7b2c0f6a338da2c8f160db064d0
#
_entry.id   0161a7b2c0f6a338da2c8f160db064d0
#
_cell.length_a   1.000
_cell.length_b   1.000
_cell.length_c   1.000
_cell.angle_alpha   90.00
_cell.angle_beta   90.00
_cell.angle_gamma   90.00
#
_symmetry.space_group_name_H-M   'P 1'
#
loop_
_entity.id
_entity.type
_entity.pdbx_description
1 polymer ?
#
loop_
_entity_poly.entity_id
_entity_poly.type
_entity_poly.pdbx_seq_one_letter_code
_entity_poly.pdbx_strand_id
1 'polypeptide(L)'
;MHDYQRAAVDHIISTPKSGLFLDMGLGKTVSSLTAINALMFEELEISKTLIIAPKRVAESVWGAEIGKWDHLRHLTISKVIGTEKQRLAALKVKADIYTMGRDNVAWLCGQYGGNFLPFDFVIIDELSSFKNSKSMRFKALKKAIAGVPRVTGLTGTPVPNGLIDLWSQVYLLDKGERLGKTITAYRDRYFKPGDRNGAIIYSYDLMKGSEDSIHHQIQDICISMKKEDYLDMPERINNYLELEMPKALAESYAEFEREMVLEIFGADKEISALNAAALSTKLLQFANGAVYDEDRGVHHLHDIKLDALEEIIEVANGHPVLIAWTFQHDRDRILKRFKNAV
;
A
#
# COMPACT_ATOMS: atom_id res chain seq x y z
N MET A 1 12.68 -20.76 9.60
CA MET A 1 11.32 -20.36 9.15
C MET A 1 10.27 -20.97 10.06
N HIS A 2 9.21 -20.25 10.38
CA HIS A 2 8.07 -20.74 11.13
C HIS A 2 7.16 -21.61 10.24
N ASP A 3 6.31 -22.44 10.84
CA ASP A 3 5.45 -23.38 10.09
C ASP A 3 4.45 -22.66 9.18
N TYR A 4 3.88 -21.54 9.61
CA TYR A 4 3.01 -20.70 8.78
C TYR A 4 3.75 -20.10 7.57
N GLN A 5 5.06 -19.80 7.69
CA GLN A 5 5.87 -19.36 6.56
C GLN A 5 6.14 -20.50 5.58
N ARG A 6 6.34 -21.72 6.07
CA ARG A 6 6.46 -22.93 5.22
C ARG A 6 5.16 -23.16 4.46
N ALA A 7 4.01 -23.09 5.13
CA ALA A 7 2.70 -23.20 4.48
C ALA A 7 2.51 -22.12 3.39
N ALA A 8 3.00 -20.91 3.60
CA ALA A 8 2.98 -19.87 2.57
C ALA A 8 3.90 -20.19 1.38
N VAL A 9 5.09 -20.76 1.62
CA VAL A 9 6.00 -21.23 0.58
C VAL A 9 5.34 -22.34 -0.25
N ASP A 10 4.81 -23.37 0.42
CA ASP A 10 4.16 -24.51 -0.22
C ASP A 10 2.96 -24.07 -1.07
N HIS A 11 2.20 -23.08 -0.59
CA HIS A 11 1.10 -22.50 -1.35
C HIS A 11 1.58 -21.78 -2.62
N ILE A 12 2.68 -21.00 -2.56
CA ILE A 12 3.25 -20.37 -3.76
C ILE A 12 3.74 -21.43 -4.75
N ILE A 13 4.41 -22.46 -4.28
CA ILE A 13 4.95 -23.53 -5.15
C ILE A 13 3.82 -24.30 -5.82
N SER A 14 2.84 -24.76 -5.05
CA SER A 14 1.74 -25.61 -5.56
C SER A 14 0.70 -24.83 -6.38
N THR A 15 0.60 -23.50 -6.18
CA THR A 15 -0.44 -22.66 -6.80
C THR A 15 0.18 -21.62 -7.73
N PRO A 16 0.27 -21.87 -9.04
CA PRO A 16 0.92 -20.95 -10.00
C PRO A 16 0.34 -19.53 -10.03
N LYS A 17 -0.93 -19.39 -9.68
CA LYS A 17 -1.65 -18.11 -9.60
C LYS A 17 -2.18 -17.94 -8.19
N SER A 18 -1.39 -17.32 -7.30
CA SER A 18 -1.67 -17.31 -5.87
C SER A 18 -1.79 -15.91 -5.26
N GLY A 19 -2.54 -15.79 -4.19
CA GLY A 19 -2.65 -14.62 -3.34
C GLY A 19 -2.24 -14.95 -1.90
N LEU A 20 -1.31 -14.20 -1.34
CA LEU A 20 -0.92 -14.26 0.06
C LEU A 20 -1.43 -13.03 0.79
N PHE A 21 -2.52 -13.18 1.54
CA PHE A 21 -3.14 -12.14 2.35
C PHE A 21 -2.66 -12.31 3.81
N LEU A 22 -1.40 -12.03 4.03
CA LEU A 22 -0.73 -12.20 5.30
C LEU A 22 -0.53 -10.84 5.97
N ASP A 23 -0.84 -10.74 7.26
CA ASP A 23 -0.59 -9.52 8.03
C ASP A 23 0.88 -9.09 7.99
N MET A 24 1.11 -7.83 8.34
CA MET A 24 2.47 -7.29 8.44
C MET A 24 3.25 -8.05 9.51
N GLY A 25 4.52 -8.36 9.23
CA GLY A 25 5.40 -9.10 10.14
C GLY A 25 5.39 -10.63 9.97
N LEU A 26 4.44 -11.21 9.21
CA LEU A 26 4.37 -12.64 8.96
C LEU A 26 5.38 -13.18 7.92
N GLY A 27 6.32 -12.34 7.46
CA GLY A 27 7.43 -12.80 6.63
C GLY A 27 7.09 -13.05 5.16
N LYS A 28 6.14 -12.30 4.58
CA LYS A 28 5.80 -12.40 3.13
C LYS A 28 7.02 -12.40 2.22
N THR A 29 8.01 -11.55 2.50
CA THR A 29 9.22 -11.39 1.70
C THR A 29 10.08 -12.66 1.72
N VAL A 30 10.40 -13.17 2.90
CA VAL A 30 11.23 -14.38 3.03
C VAL A 30 10.51 -15.60 2.47
N SER A 31 9.20 -15.76 2.70
CA SER A 31 8.42 -16.86 2.13
C SER A 31 8.43 -16.84 0.61
N SER A 32 8.26 -15.64 0.01
CA SER A 32 8.31 -15.47 -1.45
C SER A 32 9.70 -15.76 -2.01
N LEU A 33 10.76 -15.28 -1.36
CA LEU A 33 12.15 -15.56 -1.79
C LEU A 33 12.50 -17.04 -1.68
N THR A 34 12.03 -17.72 -0.63
CA THR A 34 12.22 -19.16 -0.47
C THR A 34 11.48 -19.94 -1.55
N ALA A 35 10.26 -19.52 -1.90
CA ALA A 35 9.52 -20.14 -3.00
C ALA A 35 10.21 -19.90 -4.35
N ILE A 36 10.74 -18.69 -4.61
CA ILE A 36 11.56 -18.41 -5.82
C ILE A 36 12.76 -19.36 -5.85
N ASN A 37 13.47 -19.51 -4.73
CA ASN A 37 14.63 -20.38 -4.64
C ASN A 37 14.27 -21.83 -4.99
N ALA A 38 13.23 -22.39 -4.38
CA ALA A 38 12.78 -23.74 -4.64
C ALA A 38 12.36 -23.93 -6.10
N LEU A 39 11.51 -23.04 -6.64
CA LEU A 39 11.04 -23.10 -8.03
C LEU A 39 12.18 -22.97 -9.05
N MET A 40 13.26 -22.25 -8.72
CA MET A 40 14.37 -21.99 -9.63
C MET A 40 15.44 -23.08 -9.59
N PHE A 41 15.79 -23.57 -8.40
CA PHE A 41 16.95 -24.47 -8.22
C PHE A 41 16.60 -25.89 -7.80
N GLU A 42 15.41 -26.15 -7.29
CA GLU A 42 14.96 -27.47 -6.91
C GLU A 42 13.99 -28.04 -7.95
N GLU A 43 12.93 -27.29 -8.27
CA GLU A 43 11.92 -27.68 -9.27
C GLU A 43 12.33 -27.37 -10.71
N LEU A 44 13.28 -26.47 -10.92
CA LEU A 44 13.76 -26.02 -12.24
C LEU A 44 12.64 -25.48 -13.15
N GLU A 45 11.58 -24.92 -12.55
CA GLU A 45 10.38 -24.48 -13.26
C GLU A 45 10.52 -23.04 -13.77
N ILE A 46 11.28 -22.21 -13.08
CA ILE A 46 11.47 -20.79 -13.43
C ILE A 46 12.95 -20.44 -13.57
N SER A 47 13.25 -19.44 -14.38
CA SER A 47 14.61 -18.91 -14.57
C SER A 47 14.71 -17.41 -14.27
N LYS A 48 13.59 -16.71 -14.25
CA LYS A 48 13.58 -15.24 -14.17
C LYS A 48 12.32 -14.73 -13.48
N THR A 49 12.53 -14.01 -12.37
CA THR A 49 11.44 -13.46 -11.57
C THR A 49 11.41 -11.93 -11.61
N LEU A 50 10.23 -11.34 -11.77
CA LEU A 50 9.98 -9.90 -11.60
C LEU A 50 9.22 -9.65 -10.30
N ILE A 51 9.72 -8.73 -9.47
CA ILE A 51 9.04 -8.25 -8.27
C ILE A 51 8.63 -6.79 -8.46
N ILE A 52 7.32 -6.54 -8.44
CA ILE A 52 6.72 -5.21 -8.52
C ILE A 52 6.33 -4.79 -7.12
N ALA A 53 6.96 -3.75 -6.57
CA ALA A 53 6.78 -3.32 -5.18
C ALA A 53 6.65 -1.79 -5.04
N PRO A 54 6.29 -1.25 -3.87
CA PRO A 54 6.49 0.16 -3.57
C PRO A 54 7.95 0.55 -3.77
N LYS A 55 8.22 1.77 -4.26
CA LYS A 55 9.57 2.18 -4.70
C LYS A 55 10.65 1.88 -3.67
N ARG A 56 10.48 2.30 -2.42
CA ARG A 56 11.47 2.06 -1.34
C ARG A 56 11.67 0.57 -1.06
N VAL A 57 10.61 -0.22 -1.11
CA VAL A 57 10.65 -1.67 -0.89
C VAL A 57 11.44 -2.35 -2.01
N ALA A 58 11.19 -1.98 -3.27
CA ALA A 58 11.93 -2.47 -4.43
C ALA A 58 13.43 -2.08 -4.40
N GLU A 59 13.75 -0.92 -3.83
CA GLU A 59 15.12 -0.41 -3.72
C GLU A 59 15.97 -1.16 -2.67
N SER A 60 15.37 -1.47 -1.51
CA SER A 60 16.17 -1.89 -0.34
C SER A 60 15.71 -3.18 0.32
N VAL A 61 14.40 -3.40 0.48
CA VAL A 61 13.91 -4.48 1.36
C VAL A 61 14.20 -5.86 0.80
N TRP A 62 13.87 -6.11 -0.46
CA TRP A 62 14.05 -7.43 -1.08
C TRP A 62 15.52 -7.87 -1.11
N GLY A 63 16.43 -6.95 -1.48
CA GLY A 63 17.87 -7.24 -1.47
C GLY A 63 18.44 -7.43 -0.08
N ALA A 64 18.01 -6.63 0.91
CA ALA A 64 18.45 -6.80 2.29
C ALA A 64 17.96 -8.13 2.89
N GLU A 65 16.77 -8.57 2.53
CA GLU A 65 16.21 -9.83 3.01
C GLU A 65 16.99 -11.05 2.50
N ILE A 66 17.44 -11.04 1.23
CA ILE A 66 18.32 -12.09 0.68
C ILE A 66 19.57 -12.27 1.56
N GLY A 67 20.17 -11.18 2.00
CA GLY A 67 21.39 -11.22 2.83
C GLY A 67 21.21 -11.78 4.24
N LYS A 68 19.96 -11.77 4.77
CA LYS A 68 19.67 -12.26 6.14
C LYS A 68 19.57 -13.78 6.24
N TRP A 69 19.27 -14.47 5.13
CA TRP A 69 18.98 -15.91 5.12
C TRP A 69 20.04 -16.68 4.34
N ASP A 70 20.74 -17.61 4.99
CA ASP A 70 21.86 -18.35 4.38
C ASP A 70 21.47 -19.07 3.10
N HIS A 71 20.27 -19.67 3.06
CA HIS A 71 19.76 -20.41 1.89
C HIS A 71 19.39 -19.51 0.70
N LEU A 72 19.36 -18.18 0.87
CA LEU A 72 19.00 -17.24 -0.18
C LEU A 72 20.21 -16.44 -0.73
N ARG A 73 21.37 -16.48 -0.06
CA ARG A 73 22.53 -15.61 -0.38
C ARG A 73 23.07 -15.75 -1.79
N HIS A 74 22.82 -16.87 -2.45
CA HIS A 74 23.27 -17.09 -3.83
C HIS A 74 22.35 -16.43 -4.87
N LEU A 75 21.13 -15.99 -4.49
CA LEU A 75 20.22 -15.32 -5.39
C LEU A 75 20.76 -13.95 -5.82
N THR A 76 20.75 -13.72 -7.11
CA THR A 76 21.18 -12.46 -7.71
C THR A 76 20.00 -11.54 -7.98
N ILE A 77 20.16 -10.25 -7.71
CA ILE A 77 19.09 -9.26 -7.84
C ILE A 77 19.54 -8.05 -8.69
N SER A 78 18.71 -7.67 -9.66
CA SER A 78 18.86 -6.44 -10.45
C SER A 78 17.75 -5.45 -10.11
N LYS A 79 18.11 -4.21 -9.76
CA LYS A 79 17.16 -3.16 -9.36
C LYS A 79 16.82 -2.28 -10.57
N VAL A 80 15.62 -2.43 -11.10
CA VAL A 80 15.09 -1.68 -12.26
C VAL A 80 14.52 -0.33 -11.78
N ILE A 81 15.42 0.57 -11.35
CA ILE A 81 15.10 1.81 -10.65
C ILE A 81 15.90 2.97 -11.25
N GLY A 82 15.49 4.22 -10.94
CA GLY A 82 16.18 5.42 -11.40
C GLY A 82 15.65 5.94 -12.73
N THR A 83 16.56 6.57 -13.51
CA THR A 83 16.24 7.10 -14.84
C THR A 83 15.93 5.99 -15.83
N GLU A 84 15.32 6.31 -16.95
CA GLU A 84 15.01 5.32 -17.99
C GLU A 84 16.27 4.59 -18.48
N LYS A 85 17.37 5.31 -18.70
CA LYS A 85 18.66 4.71 -19.07
C LYS A 85 19.16 3.70 -18.05
N GLN A 86 19.04 4.01 -16.75
CA GLN A 86 19.42 3.12 -15.68
C GLN A 86 18.53 1.87 -15.63
N ARG A 87 17.21 2.04 -15.78
CA ARG A 87 16.26 0.92 -15.81
C ARG A 87 16.52 -0.01 -16.99
N LEU A 88 16.78 0.53 -18.19
CA LEU A 88 17.12 -0.26 -19.37
C LEU A 88 18.43 -1.02 -19.18
N ALA A 89 19.43 -0.39 -18.55
CA ALA A 89 20.69 -1.07 -18.23
C ALA A 89 20.46 -2.21 -17.23
N ALA A 90 19.66 -1.99 -16.19
CA ALA A 90 19.33 -3.01 -15.19
C ALA A 90 18.57 -4.22 -15.78
N LEU A 91 17.68 -4.01 -16.76
CA LEU A 91 17.00 -5.10 -17.47
C LEU A 91 17.92 -5.99 -18.31
N LYS A 92 19.09 -5.46 -18.72
CA LYS A 92 20.11 -6.21 -19.48
C LYS A 92 21.05 -7.03 -18.60
N VAL A 93 21.11 -6.75 -17.31
CA VAL A 93 21.91 -7.53 -16.35
C VAL A 93 21.30 -8.91 -16.23
N LYS A 94 22.13 -9.96 -16.30
CA LYS A 94 21.67 -11.33 -16.01
C LYS A 94 21.52 -11.47 -14.49
N ALA A 95 20.30 -11.65 -14.03
CA ALA A 95 19.96 -11.84 -12.62
C ALA A 95 18.75 -12.78 -12.49
N ASP A 96 18.63 -13.42 -11.33
CA ASP A 96 17.53 -14.31 -10.98
C ASP A 96 16.26 -13.52 -10.72
N ILE A 97 16.43 -12.36 -10.05
CA ILE A 97 15.34 -11.50 -9.58
C ILE A 97 15.54 -10.07 -10.11
N TYR A 98 14.45 -9.48 -10.60
CA TYR A 98 14.40 -8.09 -10.99
C TYR A 98 13.36 -7.38 -10.10
N THR A 99 13.77 -6.30 -9.41
CA THR A 99 12.84 -5.50 -8.60
C THR A 99 12.56 -4.16 -9.23
N MET A 100 11.31 -3.70 -9.19
CA MET A 100 10.93 -2.40 -9.71
C MET A 100 9.82 -1.74 -8.91
N GLY A 101 9.78 -0.40 -8.99
CA GLY A 101 8.69 0.38 -8.42
C GLY A 101 7.41 0.24 -9.23
N ARG A 102 6.27 0.02 -8.54
CA ARG A 102 4.94 -0.13 -9.17
C ARG A 102 4.53 1.00 -10.11
N ASP A 103 5.06 2.20 -9.92
CA ASP A 103 4.74 3.36 -10.75
C ASP A 103 5.35 3.27 -12.16
N ASN A 104 6.35 2.42 -12.35
CA ASN A 104 7.00 2.16 -13.63
C ASN A 104 6.41 0.96 -14.39
N VAL A 105 5.35 0.32 -13.91
CA VAL A 105 4.74 -0.87 -14.54
C VAL A 105 4.27 -0.58 -15.96
N ALA A 106 3.58 0.54 -16.19
CA ALA A 106 3.11 0.90 -17.53
C ALA A 106 4.28 1.11 -18.51
N TRP A 107 5.37 1.73 -18.05
CA TRP A 107 6.60 1.87 -18.81
C TRP A 107 7.21 0.51 -19.15
N LEU A 108 7.37 -0.38 -18.17
CA LEU A 108 7.93 -1.72 -18.40
C LEU A 108 7.11 -2.50 -19.44
N CYS A 109 5.77 -2.53 -19.27
CA CYS A 109 4.89 -3.20 -20.23
C CYS A 109 5.08 -2.64 -21.65
N GLY A 110 5.25 -1.31 -21.80
CA GLY A 110 5.51 -0.65 -23.07
C GLY A 110 6.81 -1.10 -23.72
N GLN A 111 7.88 -1.38 -22.95
CA GLN A 111 9.16 -1.88 -23.48
C GLN A 111 9.01 -3.25 -24.19
N TYR A 112 8.00 -4.04 -23.82
CA TYR A 112 7.73 -5.36 -24.37
C TYR A 112 6.42 -5.41 -25.19
N GLY A 113 6.04 -4.31 -25.84
CA GLY A 113 4.89 -4.24 -26.75
C GLY A 113 3.53 -4.27 -26.05
N GLY A 114 3.48 -4.13 -24.73
CA GLY A 114 2.25 -3.97 -23.96
C GLY A 114 1.47 -5.26 -23.64
N ASN A 115 1.80 -6.39 -24.29
CA ASN A 115 1.06 -7.64 -24.16
C ASN A 115 1.89 -8.82 -23.63
N PHE A 116 3.15 -8.60 -23.34
CA PHE A 116 4.09 -9.64 -22.93
C PHE A 116 5.07 -9.11 -21.87
N LEU A 117 5.50 -9.99 -20.98
CA LEU A 117 6.62 -9.77 -20.05
C LEU A 117 7.54 -11.00 -20.11
N PRO A 118 8.86 -10.81 -20.31
CA PRO A 118 9.82 -11.92 -20.43
C PRO A 118 10.27 -12.45 -19.07
N PHE A 119 9.30 -12.82 -18.23
CA PHE A 119 9.51 -13.34 -16.90
C PHE A 119 8.63 -14.58 -16.69
N ASP A 120 9.18 -15.59 -16.04
CA ASP A 120 8.48 -16.84 -15.75
C ASP A 120 7.59 -16.69 -14.52
N PHE A 121 7.99 -15.82 -13.60
CA PHE A 121 7.28 -15.52 -12.37
C PHE A 121 7.19 -14.02 -12.13
N VAL A 122 6.01 -13.53 -11.77
CA VAL A 122 5.78 -12.14 -11.36
C VAL A 122 5.19 -12.12 -9.96
N ILE A 123 5.86 -11.41 -9.06
CA ILE A 123 5.35 -11.13 -7.72
C ILE A 123 4.89 -9.67 -7.67
N ILE A 124 3.67 -9.45 -7.18
CA ILE A 124 3.11 -8.11 -6.97
C ILE A 124 3.05 -7.87 -5.46
N ASP A 125 4.04 -7.16 -4.95
CA ASP A 125 4.10 -6.74 -3.55
C ASP A 125 3.22 -5.51 -3.34
N GLU A 126 2.40 -5.55 -2.29
CA GLU A 126 1.29 -4.65 -2.02
C GLU A 126 0.26 -4.67 -3.18
N LEU A 127 -0.33 -5.85 -3.40
CA LEU A 127 -1.34 -6.09 -4.44
C LEU A 127 -2.52 -5.12 -4.33
N SER A 128 -2.90 -4.70 -3.12
CA SER A 128 -3.93 -3.69 -2.83
C SER A 128 -3.70 -2.36 -3.57
N SER A 129 -2.47 -2.06 -3.98
CA SER A 129 -2.16 -0.89 -4.79
C SER A 129 -2.74 -0.94 -6.21
N PHE A 130 -3.19 -2.09 -6.67
CA PHE A 130 -3.85 -2.32 -7.96
C PHE A 130 -5.38 -2.41 -7.88
N LYS A 131 -5.98 -2.06 -6.74
CA LYS A 131 -7.43 -2.07 -6.51
C LYS A 131 -8.25 -1.22 -7.50
N ASN A 132 -7.67 -0.16 -8.06
CA ASN A 132 -8.33 0.69 -9.05
C ASN A 132 -8.17 0.12 -10.47
N SER A 133 -9.20 -0.57 -10.97
CA SER A 133 -9.25 -1.16 -12.31
C SER A 133 -9.17 -0.15 -13.47
N LYS A 134 -9.43 1.14 -13.21
CA LYS A 134 -9.34 2.22 -14.21
C LYS A 134 -7.93 2.78 -14.34
N SER A 135 -7.02 2.51 -13.40
CA SER A 135 -5.66 3.05 -13.39
C SER A 135 -4.83 2.56 -14.58
N MET A 136 -3.92 3.42 -15.06
CA MET A 136 -3.02 3.09 -16.18
C MET A 136 -2.18 1.85 -15.87
N ARG A 137 -1.64 1.75 -14.65
CA ARG A 137 -0.81 0.60 -14.22
C ARG A 137 -1.58 -0.71 -14.21
N PHE A 138 -2.85 -0.72 -13.74
CA PHE A 138 -3.69 -1.91 -13.78
C PHE A 138 -3.96 -2.34 -15.22
N LYS A 139 -4.37 -1.40 -16.09
CA LYS A 139 -4.68 -1.68 -17.50
C LYS A 139 -3.47 -2.22 -18.28
N ALA A 140 -2.28 -1.68 -18.03
CA ALA A 140 -1.04 -2.14 -18.65
C ALA A 140 -0.67 -3.55 -18.14
N LEU A 141 -0.64 -3.74 -16.81
CA LEU A 141 -0.26 -5.02 -16.22
C LEU A 141 -1.24 -6.15 -16.57
N LYS A 142 -2.54 -5.87 -16.53
CA LYS A 142 -3.61 -6.82 -16.91
C LYS A 142 -3.36 -7.51 -18.26
N LYS A 143 -2.87 -6.76 -19.25
CA LYS A 143 -2.56 -7.30 -20.57
C LYS A 143 -1.25 -8.08 -20.58
N ALA A 144 -0.19 -7.47 -20.04
CA ALA A 144 1.15 -7.99 -20.10
C ALA A 144 1.36 -9.25 -19.24
N ILE A 145 0.68 -9.34 -18.09
CA ILE A 145 0.79 -10.48 -17.16
C ILE A 145 0.00 -11.72 -17.64
N ALA A 146 -0.86 -11.55 -18.63
CA ALA A 146 -1.74 -12.64 -19.09
C ALA A 146 -0.98 -13.87 -19.58
N GLY A 147 0.22 -13.71 -20.13
CA GLY A 147 1.10 -14.79 -20.63
C GLY A 147 2.12 -15.27 -19.63
N VAL A 148 2.24 -14.64 -18.45
CA VAL A 148 3.21 -15.07 -17.43
C VAL A 148 2.75 -16.37 -16.78
N PRO A 149 3.57 -17.42 -16.70
CA PRO A 149 3.19 -18.71 -16.13
C PRO A 149 2.78 -18.60 -14.66
N ARG A 150 3.59 -17.97 -13.84
CA ARG A 150 3.35 -17.84 -12.39
C ARG A 150 3.17 -16.39 -11.96
N VAL A 151 2.14 -16.14 -11.13
CA VAL A 151 1.86 -14.81 -10.56
C VAL A 151 1.45 -14.96 -9.11
N THR A 152 2.14 -14.26 -8.21
CA THR A 152 1.76 -14.18 -6.80
C THR A 152 1.50 -12.74 -6.39
N GLY A 153 0.38 -12.49 -5.75
CA GLY A 153 0.05 -11.21 -5.16
C GLY A 153 0.22 -11.24 -3.64
N LEU A 154 0.93 -10.27 -3.08
CA LEU A 154 1.18 -10.16 -1.64
C LEU A 154 0.47 -8.91 -1.10
N THR A 155 -0.27 -9.03 0.00
CA THR A 155 -0.82 -7.89 0.72
C THR A 155 -1.14 -8.24 2.16
N GLY A 156 -1.04 -7.25 3.07
CA GLY A 156 -1.54 -7.37 4.44
C GLY A 156 -2.98 -6.88 4.58
N THR A 157 -3.44 -6.07 3.64
CA THR A 157 -4.76 -5.43 3.67
C THR A 157 -5.43 -5.56 2.31
N PRO A 158 -6.00 -6.74 1.97
CA PRO A 158 -6.56 -6.98 0.64
C PRO A 158 -7.78 -6.08 0.33
N VAL A 159 -8.51 -5.66 1.35
CA VAL A 159 -9.79 -4.95 1.22
C VAL A 159 -9.84 -3.65 2.04
N PRO A 160 -8.96 -2.67 1.80
CA PRO A 160 -8.89 -1.46 2.62
C PRO A 160 -10.18 -0.62 2.59
N ASN A 161 -10.99 -0.70 1.52
CA ASN A 161 -12.28 -0.03 1.40
C ASN A 161 -13.44 -1.05 1.24
N GLY A 162 -13.26 -2.27 1.76
CA GLY A 162 -14.24 -3.36 1.65
C GLY A 162 -14.01 -4.27 0.43
N LEU A 163 -14.80 -5.33 0.35
CA LEU A 163 -14.64 -6.41 -0.65
C LEU A 163 -14.78 -5.94 -2.11
N ILE A 164 -15.32 -4.74 -2.35
CA ILE A 164 -15.41 -4.16 -3.70
C ILE A 164 -14.02 -3.95 -4.35
N ASP A 165 -12.99 -3.76 -3.54
CA ASP A 165 -11.61 -3.58 -4.01
C ASP A 165 -10.93 -4.90 -4.42
N LEU A 166 -11.53 -6.05 -4.08
CA LEU A 166 -10.90 -7.36 -4.25
C LEU A 166 -10.88 -7.81 -5.72
N TRP A 167 -11.91 -7.44 -6.49
CA TRP A 167 -12.04 -7.89 -7.88
C TRP A 167 -10.81 -7.63 -8.73
N SER A 168 -10.29 -6.42 -8.73
CA SER A 168 -9.13 -6.07 -9.57
C SER A 168 -7.84 -6.77 -9.12
N GLN A 169 -7.72 -7.04 -7.84
CA GLN A 169 -6.59 -7.76 -7.28
C GLN A 169 -6.61 -9.22 -7.72
N VAL A 170 -7.72 -9.92 -7.51
CA VAL A 170 -7.88 -11.32 -7.92
C VAL A 170 -7.85 -11.45 -9.45
N TYR A 171 -8.39 -10.47 -10.18
CA TYR A 171 -8.34 -10.47 -11.64
C TYR A 171 -6.91 -10.52 -12.20
N LEU A 172 -5.92 -9.90 -11.55
CA LEU A 172 -4.51 -9.98 -11.95
C LEU A 172 -3.94 -11.38 -11.76
N LEU A 173 -4.49 -12.17 -10.85
CA LEU A 173 -4.09 -13.56 -10.62
C LEU A 173 -4.75 -14.50 -11.62
N ASP A 174 -6.07 -14.46 -11.74
CA ASP A 174 -6.88 -15.48 -12.42
C ASP A 174 -7.61 -15.03 -13.69
N LYS A 175 -7.41 -13.77 -14.13
CA LYS A 175 -8.10 -13.17 -15.30
C LYS A 175 -9.64 -13.14 -15.16
N GLY A 176 -10.14 -13.06 -13.94
CA GLY A 176 -11.57 -13.01 -13.62
C GLY A 176 -12.28 -14.35 -13.73
N GLU A 177 -11.59 -15.43 -13.50
CA GLU A 177 -12.14 -16.80 -13.54
C GLU A 177 -13.09 -17.01 -12.37
N ARG A 178 -12.73 -16.54 -11.17
CA ARG A 178 -13.49 -16.72 -9.92
C ARG A 178 -14.50 -15.62 -9.66
N LEU A 179 -14.07 -14.37 -9.75
CA LEU A 179 -14.91 -13.21 -9.41
C LEU A 179 -15.60 -12.54 -10.61
N GLY A 180 -15.45 -13.12 -11.81
CA GLY A 180 -16.08 -12.63 -13.02
C GLY A 180 -15.17 -11.77 -13.91
N LYS A 181 -15.45 -11.80 -15.22
CA LYS A 181 -14.61 -11.16 -16.25
C LYS A 181 -14.65 -9.63 -16.23
N THR A 182 -15.65 -9.04 -15.60
CA THR A 182 -15.83 -7.58 -15.51
C THR A 182 -16.17 -7.15 -14.09
N ILE A 183 -15.75 -5.95 -13.71
CA ILE A 183 -16.12 -5.37 -12.42
C ILE A 183 -17.62 -5.13 -12.29
N THR A 184 -18.32 -4.90 -13.41
CA THR A 184 -19.77 -4.76 -13.42
C THR A 184 -20.44 -6.07 -13.01
N ALA A 185 -20.08 -7.19 -13.65
CA ALA A 185 -20.61 -8.49 -13.29
C ALA A 185 -20.33 -8.88 -11.83
N TYR A 186 -19.14 -8.51 -11.30
CA TYR A 186 -18.82 -8.70 -9.90
C TYR A 186 -19.72 -7.89 -8.97
N ARG A 187 -19.96 -6.60 -9.31
CA ARG A 187 -20.84 -5.72 -8.54
C ARG A 187 -22.29 -6.21 -8.58
N ASP A 188 -22.80 -6.53 -9.75
CA ASP A 188 -24.18 -7.01 -9.92
C ASP A 188 -24.44 -8.32 -9.16
N ARG A 189 -23.41 -9.16 -9.03
CA ARG A 189 -23.52 -10.47 -8.36
C ARG A 189 -23.47 -10.38 -6.82
N TYR A 190 -22.67 -9.46 -6.27
CA TYR A 190 -22.36 -9.45 -4.85
C TYR A 190 -22.78 -8.19 -4.11
N PHE A 191 -23.13 -7.13 -4.83
CA PHE A 191 -23.43 -5.83 -4.23
C PHE A 191 -24.74 -5.26 -4.75
N LYS A 192 -25.36 -4.42 -3.93
CA LYS A 192 -26.46 -3.54 -4.34
C LYS A 192 -25.98 -2.10 -4.37
N PRO A 193 -26.53 -1.24 -5.27
CA PRO A 193 -26.24 0.18 -5.24
C PRO A 193 -26.64 0.78 -3.89
N GLY A 194 -25.72 1.51 -3.25
CA GLY A 194 -25.96 2.33 -2.08
C GLY A 194 -26.34 3.75 -2.46
N ASP A 195 -25.60 4.73 -1.94
CA ASP A 195 -25.85 6.14 -2.22
C ASP A 195 -25.72 6.45 -3.70
N ARG A 196 -26.71 7.18 -4.25
CA ARG A 196 -26.76 7.54 -5.67
C ARG A 196 -27.39 8.91 -5.89
N ASN A 197 -26.96 9.58 -6.96
CA ASN A 197 -27.62 10.76 -7.49
C ASN A 197 -27.98 10.50 -8.97
N GLY A 198 -29.27 10.29 -9.23
CA GLY A 198 -29.73 9.85 -10.55
C GLY A 198 -29.07 8.55 -11.01
N ALA A 199 -28.35 8.62 -12.12
CA ALA A 199 -27.63 7.47 -12.69
C ALA A 199 -26.22 7.24 -12.07
N ILE A 200 -25.72 8.16 -11.24
CA ILE A 200 -24.38 8.07 -10.64
C ILE A 200 -24.49 7.36 -9.29
N ILE A 201 -23.83 6.21 -9.16
CA ILE A 201 -23.73 5.44 -7.92
C ILE A 201 -22.42 5.81 -7.23
N TYR A 202 -22.49 6.28 -5.99
CA TYR A 202 -21.33 6.69 -5.18
C TYR A 202 -20.82 5.57 -4.28
N SER A 203 -21.70 4.68 -3.81
CA SER A 203 -21.35 3.56 -2.95
C SER A 203 -22.01 2.26 -3.39
N TYR A 204 -21.46 1.14 -2.91
CA TYR A 204 -22.02 -0.18 -3.12
C TYR A 204 -22.04 -0.91 -1.78
N ASP A 205 -23.19 -1.43 -1.37
CA ASP A 205 -23.38 -2.22 -0.18
C ASP A 205 -23.29 -3.70 -0.51
N LEU A 206 -22.59 -4.45 0.34
CA LEU A 206 -22.49 -5.89 0.19
C LEU A 206 -23.86 -6.57 0.44
N MET A 207 -24.27 -7.49 -0.42
CA MET A 207 -25.49 -8.26 -0.21
C MET A 207 -25.25 -9.35 0.86
N LYS A 208 -26.31 -9.72 1.57
CA LYS A 208 -26.25 -10.75 2.60
C LYS A 208 -25.71 -12.08 2.05
N GLY A 209 -24.71 -12.65 2.71
CA GLY A 209 -24.07 -13.91 2.30
C GLY A 209 -23.05 -13.78 1.16
N SER A 210 -22.86 -12.58 0.61
CA SER A 210 -21.88 -12.36 -0.47
C SER A 210 -20.44 -12.45 0.04
N GLU A 211 -20.17 -12.07 1.29
CA GLU A 211 -18.84 -12.17 1.89
C GLU A 211 -18.33 -13.62 1.90
N ASP A 212 -19.11 -14.52 2.47
CA ASP A 212 -18.77 -15.95 2.52
C ASP A 212 -18.62 -16.53 1.10
N SER A 213 -19.52 -16.13 0.19
CA SER A 213 -19.46 -16.57 -1.20
C SER A 213 -18.19 -16.09 -1.91
N ILE A 214 -17.77 -14.85 -1.72
CA ILE A 214 -16.53 -14.30 -2.30
C ILE A 214 -15.32 -15.04 -1.74
N HIS A 215 -15.25 -15.22 -0.42
CA HIS A 215 -14.15 -15.94 0.21
C HIS A 215 -14.07 -17.39 -0.26
N HIS A 216 -15.20 -18.08 -0.36
CA HIS A 216 -15.26 -19.44 -0.88
C HIS A 216 -14.78 -19.55 -2.33
N GLN A 217 -15.06 -18.54 -3.17
CA GLN A 217 -14.64 -18.53 -4.58
C GLN A 217 -13.12 -18.40 -4.77
N ILE A 218 -12.40 -17.78 -3.82
CA ILE A 218 -10.97 -17.49 -3.96
C ILE A 218 -10.09 -18.36 -3.07
N GLN A 219 -10.64 -19.17 -2.18
CA GLN A 219 -9.91 -19.93 -1.16
C GLN A 219 -8.92 -20.94 -1.72
N ASP A 220 -9.11 -21.39 -2.95
CA ASP A 220 -8.21 -22.33 -3.62
C ASP A 220 -6.93 -21.65 -4.16
N ILE A 221 -6.96 -20.33 -4.39
CA ILE A 221 -5.79 -19.59 -4.85
C ILE A 221 -5.29 -18.55 -3.83
N CYS A 222 -6.08 -18.20 -2.83
CA CYS A 222 -5.70 -17.18 -1.84
C CYS A 222 -5.70 -17.77 -0.43
N ILE A 223 -4.60 -17.58 0.28
CA ILE A 223 -4.55 -17.87 1.72
C ILE A 223 -4.52 -16.59 2.51
N SER A 224 -5.18 -16.60 3.66
CA SER A 224 -5.21 -15.47 4.60
C SER A 224 -4.68 -15.91 5.95
N MET A 225 -3.78 -15.12 6.55
CA MET A 225 -3.21 -15.39 7.86
C MET A 225 -3.16 -14.09 8.66
N LYS A 226 -3.75 -14.12 9.86
CA LYS A 226 -3.70 -13.00 10.81
C LYS A 226 -2.55 -13.20 11.77
N LYS A 227 -1.90 -12.12 12.16
CA LYS A 227 -0.74 -12.18 13.08
C LYS A 227 -1.13 -12.71 14.47
N GLU A 228 -2.38 -12.45 14.90
CA GLU A 228 -2.91 -12.90 16.19
C GLU A 228 -2.98 -14.43 16.30
N ASP A 229 -3.09 -15.13 15.17
CA ASP A 229 -3.18 -16.61 15.12
C ASP A 229 -1.79 -17.29 15.24
N TYR A 230 -0.71 -16.54 15.00
CA TYR A 230 0.64 -17.12 14.84
C TYR A 230 1.72 -16.45 15.69
N LEU A 231 1.48 -15.24 16.20
CA LEU A 231 2.46 -14.47 16.96
C LEU A 231 1.87 -14.10 18.31
N ASP A 232 2.62 -14.39 19.36
CA ASP A 232 2.31 -13.97 20.73
C ASP A 232 2.64 -12.48 20.85
N MET A 233 1.69 -11.62 20.53
CA MET A 233 1.87 -10.17 20.54
C MET A 233 1.28 -9.61 21.85
N PRO A 234 1.97 -8.67 22.51
CA PRO A 234 1.37 -7.94 23.62
C PRO A 234 0.11 -7.21 23.13
N GLU A 235 -0.86 -7.09 24.02
CA GLU A 235 -2.10 -6.38 23.72
C GLU A 235 -1.80 -4.94 23.29
N ARG A 236 -2.47 -4.49 22.25
CA ARG A 236 -2.33 -3.11 21.75
C ARG A 236 -3.04 -2.15 22.69
N ILE A 237 -2.27 -1.32 23.38
CA ILE A 237 -2.79 -0.25 24.23
C ILE A 237 -2.86 1.03 23.39
N ASN A 238 -4.07 1.58 23.22
CA ASN A 238 -4.28 2.87 22.58
C ASN A 238 -4.46 3.94 23.66
N ASN A 239 -3.51 4.86 23.74
CA ASN A 239 -3.60 6.03 24.61
C ASN A 239 -3.98 7.25 23.76
N TYR A 240 -5.06 7.90 24.09
CA TYR A 240 -5.49 9.16 23.49
C TYR A 240 -5.12 10.29 24.42
N LEU A 241 -4.26 11.20 23.95
CA LEU A 241 -3.90 12.43 24.68
C LEU A 241 -4.71 13.59 24.09
N GLU A 242 -5.70 14.04 24.84
CA GLU A 242 -6.48 15.22 24.48
C GLU A 242 -5.72 16.48 24.90
N LEU A 243 -5.52 17.38 23.94
CA LEU A 243 -4.81 18.64 24.17
C LEU A 243 -5.79 19.81 23.97
N GLU A 244 -5.93 20.63 24.99
CA GLU A 244 -6.77 21.82 24.94
C GLU A 244 -5.99 23.02 24.36
N MET A 245 -6.63 23.73 23.45
CA MET A 245 -6.08 25.00 22.97
C MET A 245 -6.35 26.10 24.04
N PRO A 246 -5.33 26.92 24.37
CA PRO A 246 -5.57 28.11 25.17
C PRO A 246 -6.63 29.00 24.53
N LYS A 247 -7.43 29.72 25.36
CA LYS A 247 -8.60 30.47 24.90
C LYS A 247 -8.29 31.42 23.73
N ALA A 248 -7.19 32.16 23.80
CA ALA A 248 -6.79 33.07 22.71
C ALA A 248 -6.50 32.34 21.39
N LEU A 249 -5.89 31.14 21.46
CA LEU A 249 -5.61 30.33 20.27
C LEU A 249 -6.88 29.68 19.71
N ALA A 250 -7.80 29.27 20.58
CA ALA A 250 -9.11 28.75 20.15
C ALA A 250 -9.96 29.82 19.45
N GLU A 251 -9.89 31.08 19.92
CA GLU A 251 -10.51 32.21 19.25
C GLU A 251 -9.88 32.46 17.87
N SER A 252 -8.55 32.46 17.77
CA SER A 252 -7.82 32.57 16.49
C SER A 252 -8.13 31.40 15.53
N TYR A 253 -8.29 30.18 16.03
CA TYR A 253 -8.70 29.02 15.23
C TYR A 253 -10.11 29.22 14.64
N ALA A 254 -11.06 29.69 15.46
CA ALA A 254 -12.43 29.95 15.03
C ALA A 254 -12.53 31.11 14.02
N GLU A 255 -11.65 32.11 14.14
CA GLU A 255 -11.54 33.20 13.18
C GLU A 255 -10.97 32.71 11.86
N PHE A 256 -9.87 31.98 11.91
CA PHE A 256 -9.24 31.37 10.74
C PHE A 256 -10.21 30.43 9.99
N GLU A 257 -11.00 29.62 10.70
CA GLU A 257 -12.04 28.79 10.10
C GLU A 257 -13.07 29.62 9.34
N ARG A 258 -13.55 30.71 9.93
CA ARG A 258 -14.53 31.62 9.29
C ARG A 258 -13.96 32.27 8.03
N GLU A 259 -12.71 32.78 8.10
CA GLU A 259 -12.04 33.35 6.95
C GLU A 259 -11.86 32.34 5.81
N MET A 260 -11.39 31.14 6.11
CA MET A 260 -11.23 30.08 5.13
C MET A 260 -12.57 29.64 4.51
N VAL A 261 -13.64 29.59 5.29
CA VAL A 261 -14.99 29.31 4.77
C VAL A 261 -15.42 30.38 3.79
N LEU A 262 -15.21 31.67 4.10
CA LEU A 262 -15.54 32.77 3.21
C LEU A 262 -14.70 32.81 1.93
N GLU A 263 -13.40 32.51 2.05
CA GLU A 263 -12.49 32.44 0.91
C GLU A 263 -12.83 31.27 -0.05
N ILE A 264 -13.04 30.07 0.50
CA ILE A 264 -13.24 28.84 -0.28
C ILE A 264 -14.66 28.76 -0.86
N PHE A 265 -15.67 29.15 -0.11
CA PHE A 265 -17.07 28.98 -0.51
C PHE A 265 -17.74 30.25 -1.06
N GLY A 266 -17.23 31.46 -0.68
CA GLY A 266 -17.91 32.72 -1.00
C GLY A 266 -19.32 32.79 -0.40
N ALA A 267 -20.03 33.89 -0.62
CA ALA A 267 -21.36 34.10 -0.04
C ALA A 267 -22.48 33.24 -0.64
N ASP A 268 -22.27 32.66 -1.85
CA ASP A 268 -23.34 32.03 -2.65
C ASP A 268 -22.97 30.69 -3.35
N LYS A 269 -21.93 29.97 -2.92
CA LYS A 269 -21.52 28.74 -3.60
C LYS A 269 -21.86 27.48 -2.81
N GLU A 270 -22.40 26.46 -3.51
CA GLU A 270 -22.60 25.11 -2.99
C GLU A 270 -21.26 24.49 -2.51
N ILE A 271 -21.29 23.86 -1.34
CA ILE A 271 -20.14 23.16 -0.74
C ILE A 271 -19.78 21.97 -1.63
N SER A 272 -18.71 22.07 -2.40
CA SER A 272 -18.17 20.90 -3.11
C SER A 272 -17.27 20.08 -2.17
N ALA A 273 -17.18 18.76 -2.44
CA ALA A 273 -16.31 17.86 -1.66
C ALA A 273 -14.82 18.29 -1.72
N LEU A 274 -14.38 18.89 -2.82
CA LEU A 274 -13.01 19.43 -2.99
C LEU A 274 -12.76 20.61 -2.05
N ASN A 275 -13.72 21.54 -1.94
CA ASN A 275 -13.62 22.71 -1.09
C ASN A 275 -13.63 22.31 0.40
N ALA A 276 -14.48 21.36 0.79
CA ALA A 276 -14.50 20.83 2.15
C ALA A 276 -13.17 20.14 2.53
N ALA A 277 -12.56 19.40 1.60
CA ALA A 277 -11.26 18.77 1.82
C ALA A 277 -10.13 19.78 1.97
N ALA A 278 -10.15 20.89 1.19
CA ALA A 278 -9.17 21.97 1.30
C ALA A 278 -9.28 22.66 2.67
N LEU A 279 -10.50 23.00 3.09
CA LEU A 279 -10.77 23.58 4.41
C LEU A 279 -10.26 22.66 5.53
N SER A 280 -10.65 21.38 5.53
CA SER A 280 -10.21 20.41 6.53
C SER A 280 -8.69 20.30 6.59
N THR A 281 -8.00 20.35 5.44
CA THR A 281 -6.54 20.32 5.39
C THR A 281 -5.92 21.54 6.05
N LYS A 282 -6.44 22.73 5.80
CA LYS A 282 -5.95 23.99 6.41
C LYS A 282 -6.18 24.02 7.93
N LEU A 283 -7.36 23.60 8.38
CA LEU A 283 -7.68 23.51 9.80
C LEU A 283 -6.79 22.47 10.51
N LEU A 284 -6.49 21.35 9.86
CA LEU A 284 -5.56 20.34 10.40
C LEU A 284 -4.12 20.89 10.49
N GLN A 285 -3.67 21.68 9.51
CA GLN A 285 -2.38 22.37 9.56
C GLN A 285 -2.33 23.32 10.77
N PHE A 286 -3.36 24.16 10.96
CA PHE A 286 -3.46 25.04 12.11
C PHE A 286 -3.38 24.25 13.42
N ALA A 287 -4.19 23.20 13.57
CA ALA A 287 -4.20 22.35 14.76
C ALA A 287 -2.86 21.62 15.01
N ASN A 288 -2.01 21.47 13.98
CA ASN A 288 -0.65 20.95 14.11
C ASN A 288 0.38 22.05 14.45
N GLY A 289 -0.02 23.33 14.44
CA GLY A 289 0.76 24.46 14.91
C GLY A 289 1.54 25.22 13.85
N ALA A 290 1.27 24.98 12.55
CA ALA A 290 1.77 25.79 11.46
C ALA A 290 0.90 25.64 10.20
N VAL A 291 0.83 26.67 9.37
CA VAL A 291 0.09 26.67 8.10
C VAL A 291 1.00 27.04 6.94
N TYR A 292 0.71 26.54 5.74
CA TYR A 292 1.36 27.00 4.52
C TYR A 292 0.60 28.21 3.94
N ASP A 293 1.34 29.22 3.47
CA ASP A 293 0.79 30.27 2.61
C ASP A 293 0.68 29.82 1.14
N GLU A 294 0.29 30.75 0.24
CA GLU A 294 0.13 30.48 -1.19
C GLU A 294 1.46 30.10 -1.87
N ASP A 295 2.57 30.67 -1.41
CA ASP A 295 3.93 30.42 -1.91
C ASP A 295 4.60 29.20 -1.26
N ARG A 296 3.86 28.43 -0.44
CA ARG A 296 4.34 27.30 0.38
C ARG A 296 5.31 27.71 1.48
N GLY A 297 5.35 28.98 1.87
CA GLY A 297 5.99 29.45 3.09
C GLY A 297 5.30 28.86 4.32
N VAL A 298 6.06 28.64 5.39
CA VAL A 298 5.53 28.05 6.64
C VAL A 298 5.36 29.13 7.68
N HIS A 299 4.13 29.37 8.11
CA HIS A 299 3.79 30.25 9.21
C HIS A 299 3.57 29.45 10.49
N HIS A 300 4.48 29.63 11.45
CA HIS A 300 4.39 28.99 12.77
C HIS A 300 3.32 29.70 13.63
N LEU A 301 2.48 28.90 14.29
CA LEU A 301 1.38 29.38 15.12
C LEU A 301 1.56 29.01 16.60
N HIS A 302 1.82 27.74 16.91
CA HIS A 302 1.98 27.22 18.27
C HIS A 302 2.72 25.87 18.29
N ASP A 303 3.14 25.45 19.49
CA ASP A 303 3.89 24.21 19.71
C ASP A 303 3.18 23.20 20.62
N ILE A 304 1.88 23.34 20.88
CA ILE A 304 1.12 22.52 21.84
C ILE A 304 1.35 21.00 21.62
N LYS A 305 1.28 20.54 20.37
CA LYS A 305 1.53 19.12 20.05
C LYS A 305 2.99 18.72 20.17
N LEU A 306 3.92 19.64 19.93
CA LEU A 306 5.35 19.37 20.12
C LEU A 306 5.73 19.32 21.60
N ASP A 307 5.11 20.16 22.44
CA ASP A 307 5.31 20.14 23.89
C ASP A 307 4.80 18.82 24.47
N ALA A 308 3.60 18.40 24.10
CA ALA A 308 3.05 17.10 24.49
C ALA A 308 3.90 15.89 23.97
N LEU A 309 4.48 16.02 22.77
CA LEU A 309 5.39 15.00 22.24
C LEU A 309 6.69 14.92 23.05
N GLU A 310 7.19 16.06 23.52
CA GLU A 310 8.37 16.09 24.39
C GLU A 310 8.11 15.36 25.70
N GLU A 311 6.97 15.58 26.34
CA GLU A 311 6.55 14.86 27.55
C GLU A 311 6.46 13.34 27.30
N ILE A 312 5.89 12.92 26.15
CA ILE A 312 5.83 11.49 25.79
C ILE A 312 7.23 10.88 25.64
N ILE A 313 8.16 11.60 25.01
CA ILE A 313 9.53 11.15 24.81
C ILE A 313 10.28 11.06 26.15
N GLU A 314 10.05 12.02 27.05
CA GLU A 314 10.61 11.97 28.41
C GLU A 314 10.12 10.75 29.19
N VAL A 315 8.82 10.47 29.14
CA VAL A 315 8.22 9.28 29.78
C VAL A 315 8.74 7.97 29.18
N ALA A 316 9.08 7.97 27.88
CA ALA A 316 9.69 6.80 27.22
C ALA A 316 11.09 6.46 27.75
N ASN A 317 11.71 7.35 28.53
CA ASN A 317 12.95 7.11 29.29
C ASN A 317 14.06 6.45 28.46
N GLY A 318 14.33 6.98 27.27
CA GLY A 318 15.38 6.48 26.37
C GLY A 318 14.98 5.31 25.47
N HIS A 319 13.76 4.79 25.60
CA HIS A 319 13.24 3.83 24.62
C HIS A 319 12.97 4.52 23.28
N PRO A 320 13.21 3.85 22.14
CA PRO A 320 12.96 4.45 20.83
C PRO A 320 11.46 4.71 20.61
N VAL A 321 11.16 5.91 20.14
CA VAL A 321 9.79 6.36 19.83
C VAL A 321 9.65 6.54 18.32
N LEU A 322 8.64 5.89 17.72
CA LEU A 322 8.30 6.08 16.31
C LEU A 322 7.25 7.17 16.18
N ILE A 323 7.59 8.26 15.48
CA ILE A 323 6.70 9.41 15.29
C ILE A 323 6.18 9.42 13.86
N ALA A 324 4.85 9.35 13.70
CA ALA A 324 4.18 9.59 12.43
C ALA A 324 3.76 11.08 12.33
N TRP A 325 3.97 11.67 11.17
CA TRP A 325 3.64 13.06 10.88
C TRP A 325 2.83 13.17 9.58
N THR A 326 2.09 14.26 9.41
CA THR A 326 1.20 14.47 8.25
C THR A 326 1.77 15.49 7.26
N PHE A 327 2.27 16.63 7.74
CA PHE A 327 2.76 17.73 6.90
C PHE A 327 4.28 17.84 6.98
N GLN A 328 4.91 18.34 5.91
CA GLN A 328 6.36 18.51 5.87
C GLN A 328 6.84 19.46 7.01
N HIS A 329 6.09 20.50 7.30
CA HIS A 329 6.41 21.39 8.42
C HIS A 329 6.38 20.70 9.79
N ASP A 330 5.53 19.67 10.00
CA ASP A 330 5.53 18.88 11.24
C ASP A 330 6.89 18.19 11.40
N ARG A 331 7.32 17.48 10.33
CA ARG A 331 8.63 16.82 10.32
C ARG A 331 9.77 17.79 10.61
N ASP A 332 9.80 18.91 9.90
CA ASP A 332 10.90 19.87 10.02
C ASP A 332 10.96 20.49 11.42
N ARG A 333 9.80 20.75 12.05
CA ARG A 333 9.70 21.22 13.43
C ARG A 333 10.12 20.14 14.44
N ILE A 334 9.72 18.87 14.23
CA ILE A 334 10.14 17.72 15.04
C ILE A 334 11.66 17.59 14.98
N LEU A 335 12.27 17.56 13.79
CA LEU A 335 13.72 17.43 13.62
C LEU A 335 14.49 18.63 14.18
N LYS A 336 13.90 19.84 14.16
CA LYS A 336 14.51 21.03 14.77
C LYS A 336 14.52 20.94 16.30
N ARG A 337 13.45 20.41 16.91
CA ARG A 337 13.30 20.30 18.37
C ARG A 337 14.08 19.11 18.93
N PHE A 338 14.01 17.96 18.29
CA PHE A 338 14.63 16.72 18.72
C PHE A 338 15.86 16.39 17.86
N LYS A 339 17.05 16.88 18.28
CA LYS A 339 18.29 16.76 17.49
C LYS A 339 18.77 15.33 17.27
N ASN A 340 18.30 14.36 18.07
CA ASN A 340 18.63 12.95 17.95
C ASN A 340 17.64 12.17 17.08
N ALA A 341 16.61 12.82 16.50
CA ALA A 341 15.66 12.20 15.59
C ALA A 341 16.30 11.94 14.21
N VAL A 342 15.99 10.80 13.60
CA VAL A 342 16.52 10.34 12.31
C VAL A 342 15.40 10.05 11.30
#